data_549cc8c606bbecb24d4c8191990be85b
#
_entry.id   549cc8c606bbecb24d4c8191990be85b
#
_cell.length_a   1.000
_cell.length_b   1.000
_cell.length_c   1.000
_cell.angle_alpha   90.00
_cell.angle_beta   90.00
_cell.angle_gamma   90.00
#
_symmetry.space_group_name_H-M   'P 1'
#
loop_
_entity.id
_entity.type
_entity.pdbx_description
1 polymer ?
#
loop_
_entity_poly.entity_id
_entity_poly.type
_entity_poly.pdbx_seq_one_letter_code
_entity_poly.pdbx_strand_id
1 'polypeptide(L)'
;MGMRKIRLFISHAWDYNKQYYNLVRLLEERPYFDFYNHSVPKHDPLDARTVKELEERLRNQMGNCHVVLVIAGVYPTYRDWIKKEITMAKGYGKPIIGVRPRGQVRISQIVQDNADKIVGWTADSVVSAIREVLS
;
A
#
# COMPACT_ATOMS: atom_id res chain seq x y z
N MET A 1 -0.38 -1.66 -28.03
CA MET A 1 -1.08 -1.46 -26.78
C MET A 1 -0.31 -0.55 -25.86
N GLY A 2 -0.89 0.57 -25.49
CA GLY A 2 -0.30 1.45 -24.51
C GLY A 2 -0.27 0.84 -23.13
N MET A 3 0.74 1.20 -22.36
CA MET A 3 0.78 0.81 -20.97
C MET A 3 -0.12 1.72 -20.16
N ARG A 4 -0.99 1.12 -19.41
CA ARG A 4 -1.91 1.85 -18.55
C ARG A 4 -1.19 2.38 -17.33
N LYS A 5 -1.39 3.65 -17.04
CA LYS A 5 -0.84 4.23 -15.82
C LYS A 5 -1.74 3.84 -14.65
N ILE A 6 -1.17 3.15 -13.68
CA ILE A 6 -1.90 2.56 -12.58
C ILE A 6 -1.84 3.47 -11.36
N ARG A 7 -2.97 3.59 -10.66
CA ARG A 7 -3.04 4.38 -9.43
C ARG A 7 -2.87 3.45 -8.23
N LEU A 8 -1.79 3.66 -7.50
CA LEU A 8 -1.46 2.85 -6.33
C LEU A 8 -1.69 3.62 -5.04
N PHE A 9 -2.24 2.95 -4.05
CA PHE A 9 -2.25 3.44 -2.68
C PHE A 9 -1.32 2.53 -1.87
N ILE A 10 -0.30 3.10 -1.24
CA ILE A 10 0.67 2.33 -0.47
C ILE A 10 0.48 2.60 1.02
N SER A 11 -0.01 1.60 1.73
CA SER A 11 -0.22 1.65 3.18
C SER A 11 1.08 1.29 3.89
N HIS A 12 1.48 2.08 4.86
CA HIS A 12 2.72 1.85 5.59
C HIS A 12 2.65 2.44 7.00
N ALA A 13 3.48 1.93 7.90
CA ALA A 13 3.64 2.49 9.24
C ALA A 13 4.58 3.70 9.19
N TRP A 14 4.20 4.78 9.86
CA TRP A 14 4.96 6.04 9.81
C TRP A 14 6.39 5.94 10.32
N ASP A 15 6.63 5.12 11.34
CA ASP A 15 7.98 4.90 11.86
C ASP A 15 8.87 4.12 10.90
N TYR A 16 8.30 3.58 9.82
CA TYR A 16 9.00 2.74 8.86
C TYR A 16 9.01 3.36 7.46
N ASN A 17 9.09 4.69 7.40
CA ASN A 17 9.09 5.44 6.14
C ASN A 17 10.19 5.01 5.18
N LYS A 18 11.32 4.53 5.69
CA LYS A 18 12.41 4.05 4.85
C LYS A 18 11.94 2.94 3.92
N GLN A 19 11.15 2.01 4.42
CA GLN A 19 10.60 0.92 3.61
C GLN A 19 9.64 1.44 2.55
N TYR A 20 8.82 2.42 2.92
CA TYR A 20 7.91 3.05 1.98
C TYR A 20 8.67 3.70 0.81
N TYR A 21 9.66 4.53 1.11
CA TYR A 21 10.43 5.20 0.06
C TYR A 21 11.25 4.23 -0.78
N ASN A 22 11.77 3.17 -0.17
CA ASN A 22 12.48 2.14 -0.91
C ASN A 22 11.56 1.40 -1.88
N LEU A 23 10.34 1.11 -1.47
CA LEU A 23 9.36 0.46 -2.34
C LEU A 23 8.97 1.37 -3.51
N VAL A 24 8.71 2.64 -3.24
CA VAL A 24 8.41 3.62 -4.29
C VAL A 24 9.54 3.68 -5.30
N ARG A 25 10.78 3.79 -4.83
CA ARG A 25 11.95 3.83 -5.72
C ARG A 25 12.06 2.56 -6.56
N LEU A 26 11.86 1.42 -5.93
CA LEU A 26 11.91 0.12 -6.60
C LEU A 26 10.94 0.07 -7.79
N LEU A 27 9.73 0.57 -7.58
CA LEU A 27 8.71 0.59 -8.62
C LEU A 27 8.98 1.66 -9.67
N GLU A 28 9.50 2.83 -9.28
CA GLU A 28 9.85 3.89 -10.22
C GLU A 28 10.96 3.49 -11.16
N GLU A 29 11.91 2.70 -10.69
CA GLU A 29 13.03 2.22 -11.50
C GLU A 29 12.67 1.05 -12.41
N ARG A 30 11.49 0.46 -12.23
CA ARG A 30 11.06 -0.69 -13.02
C ARG A 30 10.68 -0.26 -14.44
N PRO A 31 11.35 -0.75 -15.50
CA PRO A 31 10.99 -0.42 -16.88
C PRO A 31 9.57 -0.89 -17.22
N TYR A 32 8.91 -0.14 -18.07
CA TYR A 32 7.56 -0.47 -18.58
C TYR A 32 6.49 -0.57 -17.50
N PHE A 33 6.70 0.11 -16.38
CA PHE A 33 5.69 0.22 -15.34
C PHE A 33 5.58 1.69 -14.92
N ASP A 34 4.40 2.28 -15.12
CA ASP A 34 4.14 3.67 -14.80
C ASP A 34 2.96 3.75 -13.85
N PHE A 35 3.06 4.59 -12.83
CA PHE A 35 2.00 4.67 -11.83
C PHE A 35 1.87 6.05 -11.21
N TYR A 36 0.67 6.34 -10.71
CA TYR A 36 0.42 7.46 -9.82
C TYR A 36 0.46 6.98 -8.39
N ASN A 37 1.12 7.72 -7.53
CA ASN A 37 1.18 7.38 -6.12
C ASN A 37 0.11 8.16 -5.36
N HIS A 38 -0.94 7.47 -4.95
CA HIS A 38 -2.05 8.04 -4.19
C HIS A 38 -1.89 7.91 -2.69
N SER A 39 -0.75 7.46 -2.22
CA SER A 39 -0.45 7.35 -0.79
C SER A 39 -0.52 8.71 -0.10
N VAL A 40 -0.66 8.69 1.21
CA VAL A 40 -0.66 9.90 2.03
C VAL A 40 0.61 9.88 2.91
N PRO A 41 1.83 9.92 2.31
CA PRO A 41 3.08 9.62 3.02
C PRO A 41 3.56 10.76 3.92
N LYS A 42 3.09 11.97 3.69
CA LYS A 42 3.56 13.14 4.42
C LYS A 42 2.68 13.48 5.62
N HIS A 43 1.69 12.68 5.90
CA HIS A 43 0.77 12.93 7.00
C HIS A 43 0.98 11.91 8.10
N ASP A 44 1.67 12.34 9.14
CA ASP A 44 1.69 11.61 10.38
C ASP A 44 0.27 11.65 10.94
N PRO A 45 -0.36 10.50 11.26
CA PRO A 45 -1.68 10.50 11.88
C PRO A 45 -1.77 11.36 13.14
N LEU A 46 -0.64 11.55 13.82
CA LEU A 46 -0.58 12.37 15.03
C LEU A 46 -0.56 13.87 14.74
N ASP A 47 -0.22 14.27 13.51
CA ASP A 47 -0.14 15.67 13.10
C ASP A 47 -1.40 16.17 12.40
N ALA A 48 -2.34 15.29 12.14
CA ALA A 48 -3.61 15.70 11.53
C ALA A 48 -4.37 16.60 12.48
N ARG A 49 -4.93 17.70 11.97
CA ARG A 49 -5.73 18.62 12.78
C ARG A 49 -6.91 17.93 13.42
N THR A 50 -7.55 17.04 12.66
CA THR A 50 -8.63 16.21 13.17
C THR A 50 -8.55 14.84 12.51
N VAL A 51 -9.00 13.84 13.24
CA VAL A 51 -9.14 12.48 12.71
C VAL A 51 -10.06 12.48 11.50
N LYS A 52 -11.11 13.29 11.56
CA LYS A 52 -12.08 13.41 10.48
C LYS A 52 -11.44 13.90 9.17
N GLU A 53 -10.60 14.93 9.26
CA GLU A 53 -9.90 15.48 8.09
C GLU A 53 -8.98 14.43 7.46
N LEU A 54 -8.24 13.71 8.29
CA LEU A 54 -7.35 12.66 7.82
C LEU A 54 -8.14 11.53 7.14
N GLU A 55 -9.27 11.14 7.72
CA GLU A 55 -10.11 10.12 7.14
C GLU A 55 -10.70 10.53 5.78
N GLU A 56 -11.08 11.79 5.63
CA GLU A 56 -11.59 12.30 4.37
C GLU A 56 -10.53 12.23 3.26
N ARG A 57 -9.29 12.61 3.57
CA ARG A 57 -8.19 12.50 2.63
C ARG A 57 -7.95 11.05 2.25
N LEU A 58 -7.94 10.19 3.24
CA LEU A 58 -7.73 8.77 3.04
C LEU A 58 -8.79 8.18 2.12
N ARG A 59 -10.07 8.51 2.34
CA ARG A 59 -11.17 8.05 1.50
C ARG A 59 -11.02 8.53 0.06
N ASN A 60 -10.64 9.79 -0.13
CA ASN A 60 -10.46 10.33 -1.47
C ASN A 60 -9.36 9.61 -2.23
N GLN A 61 -8.23 9.38 -1.59
CA GLN A 61 -7.11 8.67 -2.23
C GLN A 61 -7.45 7.20 -2.47
N MET A 62 -8.06 6.56 -1.48
CA MET A 62 -8.44 5.16 -1.59
C MET A 62 -9.49 4.94 -2.66
N GLY A 63 -10.50 5.80 -2.73
CA GLY A 63 -11.56 5.69 -3.72
C GLY A 63 -11.08 5.86 -5.16
N ASN A 64 -9.98 6.58 -5.35
CA ASN A 64 -9.43 6.87 -6.68
C ASN A 64 -8.29 5.93 -7.10
N CYS A 65 -7.83 5.04 -6.24
CA CYS A 65 -6.76 4.11 -6.60
C CYS A 65 -7.32 2.87 -7.29
N HIS A 66 -6.42 2.15 -7.97
CA HIS A 66 -6.74 0.86 -8.58
C HIS A 66 -6.39 -0.31 -7.68
N VAL A 67 -5.28 -0.20 -6.95
CA VAL A 67 -4.74 -1.28 -6.12
C VAL A 67 -4.15 -0.69 -4.86
N VAL A 68 -4.29 -1.41 -3.75
CA VAL A 68 -3.69 -1.05 -2.47
C VAL A 68 -2.51 -1.99 -2.21
N LEU A 69 -1.34 -1.42 -2.00
CA LEU A 69 -0.16 -2.16 -1.55
C LEU A 69 0.00 -1.93 -0.04
N VAL A 70 0.21 -3.01 0.71
CA VAL A 70 0.46 -2.92 2.15
C VAL A 70 1.83 -3.50 2.43
N ILE A 71 2.69 -2.72 3.08
CA ILE A 71 3.98 -3.23 3.52
C ILE A 71 3.73 -4.15 4.71
N ALA A 72 3.96 -5.45 4.51
CA ALA A 72 3.42 -6.51 5.34
C ALA A 72 4.28 -6.86 6.57
N GLY A 73 4.94 -5.88 7.17
CA GLY A 73 5.68 -6.10 8.40
C GLY A 73 4.78 -6.08 9.63
N VAL A 74 5.39 -6.36 10.79
CA VAL A 74 4.69 -6.26 12.06
C VAL A 74 5.01 -4.90 12.68
N TYR A 75 3.99 -4.06 12.80
CA TYR A 75 4.14 -2.68 13.27
C TYR A 75 3.19 -2.41 14.45
N PRO A 76 3.55 -2.79 15.67
CA PRO A 76 2.62 -2.71 16.82
C PRO A 76 2.05 -1.32 17.06
N THR A 77 2.88 -0.28 16.90
CA THR A 77 2.48 1.11 17.18
C THR A 77 1.41 1.61 16.22
N TYR A 78 1.43 1.16 14.97
CA TYR A 78 0.52 1.65 13.93
C TYR A 78 -0.45 0.59 13.43
N ARG A 79 -0.62 -0.49 14.20
CA ARG A 79 -1.49 -1.59 13.81
C ARG A 79 -2.93 -1.14 13.53
N ASP A 80 -3.47 -0.30 14.38
CA ASP A 80 -4.86 0.17 14.23
C ASP A 80 -5.03 1.04 13.00
N TRP A 81 -4.01 1.84 12.68
CA TRP A 81 -4.03 2.66 11.48
C TRP A 81 -4.02 1.80 10.22
N ILE A 82 -3.13 0.82 10.15
CA ILE A 82 -3.03 -0.09 9.02
C ILE A 82 -4.34 -0.89 8.87
N LYS A 83 -4.91 -1.32 9.99
CA LYS A 83 -6.20 -2.00 9.99
C LYS A 83 -7.29 -1.11 9.40
N LYS A 84 -7.31 0.16 9.74
CA LYS A 84 -8.28 1.12 9.20
C LYS A 84 -8.14 1.23 7.69
N GLU A 85 -6.92 1.34 7.17
CA GLU A 85 -6.68 1.42 5.74
C GLU A 85 -7.11 0.14 5.00
N ILE A 86 -6.82 -1.02 5.55
CA ILE A 86 -7.22 -2.30 4.97
C ILE A 86 -8.74 -2.44 4.96
N THR A 87 -9.39 -2.09 6.07
CA THR A 87 -10.85 -2.13 6.17
C THR A 87 -11.50 -1.23 5.13
N MET A 88 -10.95 -0.04 4.95
CA MET A 88 -11.44 0.92 3.97
C MET A 88 -11.27 0.39 2.54
N ALA A 89 -10.10 -0.19 2.24
CA ALA A 89 -9.83 -0.79 0.94
C ALA A 89 -10.84 -1.90 0.62
N LYS A 90 -11.13 -2.75 1.59
CA LYS A 90 -12.13 -3.81 1.44
C LYS A 90 -13.51 -3.23 1.18
N GLY A 91 -13.87 -2.18 1.90
CA GLY A 91 -15.18 -1.51 1.71
C GLY A 91 -15.35 -0.93 0.32
N TYR A 92 -14.27 -0.47 -0.31
CA TYR A 92 -14.30 0.03 -1.69
C TYR A 92 -14.08 -1.06 -2.74
N GLY A 93 -13.90 -2.31 -2.32
CA GLY A 93 -13.66 -3.40 -3.26
C GLY A 93 -12.32 -3.35 -3.96
N LYS A 94 -11.32 -2.71 -3.36
CA LYS A 94 -9.99 -2.58 -3.95
C LYS A 94 -9.17 -3.84 -3.71
N PRO A 95 -8.44 -4.35 -4.72
CA PRO A 95 -7.51 -5.45 -4.50
C PRO A 95 -6.38 -5.01 -3.56
N ILE A 96 -5.96 -5.91 -2.68
CA ILE A 96 -4.90 -5.65 -1.71
C ILE A 96 -3.75 -6.61 -1.96
N ILE A 97 -2.54 -6.06 -2.10
CA ILE A 97 -1.31 -6.86 -2.25
C ILE A 97 -0.42 -6.55 -1.05
N GLY A 98 -0.09 -7.59 -0.28
CA GLY A 98 0.89 -7.49 0.78
C GLY A 98 2.28 -7.63 0.19
N VAL A 99 3.19 -6.70 0.52
CA VAL A 99 4.57 -6.76 0.07
C VAL A 99 5.46 -7.04 1.27
N ARG A 100 6.15 -8.17 1.26
CA ARG A 100 6.99 -8.59 2.38
C ARG A 100 8.31 -7.84 2.35
N PRO A 101 8.63 -7.04 3.39
CA PRO A 101 9.92 -6.37 3.46
C PRO A 101 11.08 -7.37 3.45
N ARG A 102 12.18 -6.98 2.85
CA ARG A 102 13.39 -7.82 2.78
C ARG A 102 13.88 -8.13 4.19
N GLY A 103 14.19 -9.40 4.44
CA GLY A 103 14.66 -9.86 5.75
C GLY A 103 13.57 -10.06 6.78
N GLN A 104 12.33 -9.75 6.45
CA GLN A 104 11.21 -9.90 7.37
C GLN A 104 10.68 -11.34 7.32
N VAL A 105 10.74 -12.03 8.45
CA VAL A 105 10.26 -13.41 8.56
C VAL A 105 8.77 -13.46 8.88
N ARG A 106 8.29 -12.51 9.70
CA ARG A 106 6.91 -12.49 10.15
C ARG A 106 6.10 -11.49 9.35
N ILE A 107 4.91 -11.91 8.96
CA ILE A 107 3.93 -11.08 8.27
C ILE A 107 2.77 -10.83 9.21
N SER A 108 2.30 -9.58 9.27
CA SER A 108 1.18 -9.24 10.12
C SER A 108 -0.04 -10.08 9.79
N GLN A 109 -0.74 -10.54 10.82
CA GLN A 109 -1.91 -11.41 10.63
C GLN A 109 -3.01 -10.73 9.83
N ILE A 110 -3.22 -9.43 10.05
CA ILE A 110 -4.27 -8.72 9.33
C ILE A 110 -3.99 -8.66 7.83
N VAL A 111 -2.72 -8.58 7.43
CA VAL A 111 -2.35 -8.63 6.02
C VAL A 111 -2.60 -10.04 5.46
N GLN A 112 -2.22 -11.08 6.19
CA GLN A 112 -2.46 -12.45 5.77
C GLN A 112 -3.94 -12.72 5.55
N ASP A 113 -4.78 -12.20 6.44
CA ASP A 113 -6.23 -12.45 6.40
C ASP A 113 -6.95 -11.68 5.30
N ASN A 114 -6.37 -10.58 4.81
CA ASN A 114 -7.08 -9.66 3.94
C ASN A 114 -6.44 -9.44 2.56
N ALA A 115 -5.17 -9.75 2.39
CA ALA A 115 -4.50 -9.53 1.12
C ALA A 115 -4.95 -10.57 0.09
N ASP A 116 -5.17 -10.12 -1.13
CA ASP A 116 -5.46 -11.01 -2.25
C ASP A 116 -4.21 -11.76 -2.70
N LYS A 117 -3.04 -11.13 -2.55
CA LYS A 117 -1.74 -11.74 -2.82
C LYS A 117 -0.72 -11.21 -1.83
N ILE A 118 0.29 -12.03 -1.52
CA ILE A 118 1.44 -11.61 -0.74
C ILE A 118 2.68 -11.95 -1.56
N VAL A 119 3.52 -10.95 -1.81
CA VAL A 119 4.69 -11.10 -2.68
C VAL A 119 5.96 -10.62 -1.98
N GLY A 120 7.10 -11.00 -2.54
CA GLY A 120 8.40 -10.58 -2.03
C GLY A 120 8.78 -9.18 -2.44
N TRP A 121 9.91 -8.72 -1.94
CA TRP A 121 10.41 -7.35 -2.12
C TRP A 121 11.22 -7.23 -3.42
N THR A 122 10.55 -7.41 -4.55
CA THR A 122 11.15 -7.18 -5.87
C THR A 122 10.13 -6.44 -6.74
N ALA A 123 10.63 -5.61 -7.64
CA ALA A 123 9.75 -4.88 -8.55
C ALA A 123 8.93 -5.83 -9.40
N ASP A 124 9.55 -6.88 -9.92
CA ASP A 124 8.85 -7.84 -10.79
C ASP A 124 7.72 -8.56 -10.06
N SER A 125 7.94 -8.98 -8.82
CA SER A 125 6.91 -9.65 -8.04
C SER A 125 5.71 -8.75 -7.79
N VAL A 126 5.98 -7.49 -7.43
CA VAL A 126 4.93 -6.52 -7.15
C VAL A 126 4.17 -6.17 -8.43
N VAL A 127 4.88 -5.86 -9.51
CA VAL A 127 4.26 -5.48 -10.79
C VAL A 127 3.43 -6.63 -11.36
N SER A 128 3.95 -7.86 -11.31
CA SER A 128 3.21 -9.03 -11.77
C SER A 128 1.92 -9.23 -10.99
N ALA A 129 1.97 -9.07 -9.66
CA ALA A 129 0.79 -9.18 -8.82
C ALA A 129 -0.24 -8.09 -9.15
N ILE A 130 0.22 -6.84 -9.36
CA ILE A 130 -0.66 -5.73 -9.74
C ILE A 130 -1.38 -6.04 -11.04
N ARG A 131 -0.65 -6.47 -12.06
CA ARG A 131 -1.24 -6.79 -13.36
C ARG A 131 -2.22 -7.94 -13.27
N GLU A 132 -1.91 -8.92 -12.44
CA GLU A 132 -2.75 -10.10 -12.25
C GLU A 132 -4.09 -9.75 -11.58
N VAL A 133 -4.08 -8.95 -10.52
CA VAL A 133 -5.31 -8.58 -9.83
C VAL A 133 -6.17 -7.59 -10.63
N LEU A 134 -5.60 -6.91 -11.62
CA LEU A 134 -6.32 -5.97 -12.47
C LEU A 134 -6.73 -6.54 -13.82
N SER A 135 -6.33 -7.76 -14.11
CA SER A 135 -6.68 -8.39 -15.38
C SER A 135 -8.11 -8.93 -15.41
#